data_ce2d4db78844be72cf6157013e23175e
#
_entry.id   ce2d4db78844be72cf6157013e23175e
#
_cell.length_a   1.000
_cell.length_b   1.000
_cell.length_c   1.000
_cell.angle_alpha   90.00
_cell.angle_beta   90.00
_cell.angle_gamma   90.00
#
_symmetry.space_group_name_H-M   'P 1'
#
loop_
_entity.id
_entity.type
_entity.pdbx_description
1 polymer ?
#
loop_
_entity_poly.entity_id
_entity_poly.type
_entity_poly.pdbx_seq_one_letter_code
_entity_poly.pdbx_strand_id
1 'polypeptide(L)'
;SDRPIPSLQGLDRHGAVIYIGTFSKVFTSAIRMNYIVLPIELARKLNTVEYALNPPSRIDQLAMKVFIERGFWYRHIRRMRNLYRKKRLLFVQLLQEYLGDSVQIRGQNAGLHLEITVKSSCSKEQLIGSAAAKGVRVYGMEQMWMRGSPGEERKIYLGYGGVKLADMERGIRLLKQAWADVLG
;
A
#
# COMPACT_ATOMS: atom_id res chain seq x y z
N SER A 1 10.70 8.27 12.46
CA SER A 1 11.62 7.16 12.77
C SER A 1 12.11 6.57 11.45
N ASP A 2 13.40 6.73 11.14
CA ASP A 2 14.00 6.23 9.89
C ASP A 2 14.45 4.76 9.99
N ARG A 3 14.16 4.08 11.07
CA ARG A 3 14.51 2.67 11.25
C ARG A 3 13.42 1.76 10.67
N PRO A 4 13.78 0.74 9.90
CA PRO A 4 12.82 -0.27 9.44
C PRO A 4 12.14 -0.94 10.64
N ILE A 5 10.83 -1.15 10.54
CA ILE A 5 10.10 -1.95 11.52
C ILE A 5 10.50 -3.41 11.29
N PRO A 6 10.95 -4.15 12.33
CA PRO A 6 11.28 -5.56 12.20
C PRO A 6 10.06 -6.37 11.73
N SER A 7 10.28 -7.39 10.90
CA SER A 7 9.22 -8.33 10.55
C SER A 7 8.89 -9.22 11.75
N LEU A 8 7.65 -9.70 11.83
CA LEU A 8 7.28 -10.70 12.85
C LEU A 8 8.14 -11.94 12.75
N GLN A 9 8.52 -12.35 11.52
CA GLN A 9 9.41 -13.49 11.30
C GLN A 9 10.81 -13.26 11.91
N GLY A 10 11.35 -12.03 11.80
CA GLY A 10 12.65 -11.68 12.41
C GLY A 10 12.63 -11.65 13.94
N LEU A 11 11.45 -11.57 14.56
CA LEU A 11 11.24 -11.61 16.00
C LEU A 11 10.82 -13.00 16.51
N ASP A 12 10.47 -13.91 15.59
CA ASP A 12 9.95 -15.23 15.91
C ASP A 12 11.04 -16.15 16.44
N ARG A 13 10.83 -16.67 17.65
CA ARG A 13 11.69 -17.66 18.32
C ARG A 13 11.09 -19.07 18.35
N HIS A 14 9.87 -19.23 17.86
CA HIS A 14 9.09 -20.47 18.00
C HIS A 14 8.79 -21.15 16.65
N GLY A 15 9.19 -20.55 15.53
CA GLY A 15 8.89 -21.07 14.21
C GLY A 15 7.40 -21.05 13.86
N ALA A 16 6.68 -20.04 14.35
CA ALA A 16 5.24 -19.89 14.15
C ALA A 16 4.89 -18.90 13.01
N VAL A 17 5.86 -18.15 12.50
CA VAL A 17 5.63 -17.08 11.52
C VAL A 17 6.10 -17.49 10.13
N ILE A 18 5.20 -17.48 9.16
CA ILE A 18 5.49 -17.55 7.73
C ILE A 18 5.64 -16.12 7.20
N TYR A 19 6.79 -15.80 6.60
CA TYR A 19 6.99 -14.51 5.96
C TYR A 19 6.82 -14.62 4.46
N ILE A 20 5.98 -13.75 3.88
CA ILE A 20 5.76 -13.67 2.44
C ILE A 20 6.23 -12.31 1.94
N GLY A 21 7.23 -12.31 1.06
CA GLY A 21 7.74 -11.12 0.41
C GLY A 21 7.36 -11.07 -1.07
N THR A 22 7.16 -9.86 -1.60
CA THR A 22 6.85 -9.67 -3.02
C THR A 22 7.75 -8.61 -3.65
N PHE A 23 8.20 -8.88 -4.88
CA PHE A 23 8.90 -7.90 -5.70
C PHE A 23 7.92 -6.98 -6.46
N SER A 24 6.66 -7.41 -6.62
CA SER A 24 5.67 -6.71 -7.43
C SER A 24 5.34 -5.28 -6.96
N LYS A 25 5.35 -5.02 -5.66
CA LYS A 25 5.03 -3.69 -5.10
C LYS A 25 6.21 -2.72 -5.13
N VAL A 26 7.42 -3.25 -5.18
CA VAL A 26 8.65 -2.45 -5.02
C VAL A 26 9.40 -2.30 -6.32
N PHE A 27 9.32 -3.28 -7.21
CA PHE A 27 10.02 -3.30 -8.50
C PHE A 27 9.04 -3.05 -9.65
N THR A 28 8.27 -4.06 -10.05
CA THR A 28 7.22 -3.95 -11.07
C THR A 28 6.16 -5.02 -10.86
N SER A 29 4.90 -4.66 -11.07
CA SER A 29 3.78 -5.60 -10.99
C SER A 29 3.84 -6.71 -12.06
N ALA A 30 4.56 -6.48 -13.15
CA ALA A 30 4.71 -7.43 -14.25
C ALA A 30 5.53 -8.66 -13.88
N ILE A 31 6.52 -8.55 -12.97
CA ILE A 31 7.44 -9.65 -12.65
C ILE A 31 6.77 -10.83 -11.94
N ARG A 32 5.61 -10.63 -11.31
CA ARG A 32 4.82 -11.66 -10.63
C ARG A 32 5.62 -12.64 -9.76
N MET A 33 6.66 -12.14 -9.11
CA MET A 33 7.59 -12.94 -8.30
C MET A 33 7.41 -12.63 -6.81
N ASN A 34 7.29 -13.69 -6.04
CA ASN A 34 7.20 -13.65 -4.57
C ASN A 34 8.23 -14.62 -3.98
N TYR A 35 8.54 -14.45 -2.72
CA TYR A 35 9.32 -15.42 -1.96
C TYR A 35 8.68 -15.66 -0.60
N ILE A 36 8.89 -16.84 -0.08
CA ILE A 36 8.35 -17.26 1.22
C ILE A 36 9.51 -17.71 2.09
N VAL A 37 9.54 -17.24 3.33
CA VAL A 37 10.43 -17.76 4.37
C VAL A 37 9.58 -18.59 5.33
N LEU A 38 9.85 -19.88 5.36
CA LEU A 38 9.08 -20.86 6.13
C LEU A 38 9.85 -21.26 7.39
N PRO A 39 9.15 -21.63 8.47
CA PRO A 39 9.70 -22.42 9.54
C PRO A 39 10.32 -23.72 8.99
N ILE A 40 11.42 -24.19 9.58
CA ILE A 40 12.21 -25.31 9.07
C ILE A 40 11.36 -26.57 8.86
N GLU A 41 10.46 -26.86 9.80
CA GLU A 41 9.58 -28.03 9.70
C GLU A 41 8.61 -27.97 8.52
N LEU A 42 8.08 -26.80 8.22
CA LEU A 42 7.23 -26.58 7.05
C LEU A 42 8.05 -26.61 5.75
N ALA A 43 9.26 -26.08 5.75
CA ALA A 43 10.16 -26.13 4.58
C ALA A 43 10.50 -27.57 4.20
N ARG A 44 10.75 -28.44 5.19
CA ARG A 44 10.99 -29.88 4.97
C ARG A 44 9.79 -30.57 4.32
N LYS A 45 8.58 -30.27 4.81
CA LYS A 45 7.33 -30.82 4.25
C LYS A 45 7.04 -30.32 2.85
N LEU A 46 7.41 -29.07 2.52
CA LEU A 46 7.18 -28.50 1.21
C LEU A 46 7.93 -29.26 0.11
N ASN A 47 9.12 -29.75 0.39
CA ASN A 47 9.91 -30.55 -0.56
C ASN A 47 9.23 -31.87 -0.99
N THR A 48 8.20 -32.32 -0.27
CA THR A 48 7.41 -33.53 -0.62
C THR A 48 6.20 -33.21 -1.51
N VAL A 49 5.90 -31.93 -1.75
CA VAL A 49 4.73 -31.47 -2.52
C VAL A 49 5.20 -31.00 -3.91
N GLU A 50 5.55 -31.95 -4.77
CA GLU A 50 6.16 -31.66 -6.08
C GLU A 50 5.30 -30.85 -7.06
N TYR A 51 3.98 -30.84 -6.89
CA TYR A 51 3.05 -30.30 -7.90
C TYR A 51 2.32 -29.02 -7.51
N ALA A 52 2.54 -28.48 -6.31
CA ALA A 52 1.74 -27.37 -5.78
C ALA A 52 2.30 -25.96 -6.13
N LEU A 53 3.48 -25.86 -6.70
CA LEU A 53 4.15 -24.59 -6.91
C LEU A 53 4.29 -24.27 -8.40
N ASN A 54 3.58 -23.27 -8.89
CA ASN A 54 3.90 -22.63 -10.16
C ASN A 54 5.09 -21.68 -9.95
N PRO A 55 6.31 -22.08 -10.29
CA PRO A 55 7.48 -21.23 -10.14
C PRO A 55 7.39 -20.04 -11.11
N PRO A 56 7.93 -18.87 -10.74
CA PRO A 56 8.12 -17.78 -11.67
C PRO A 56 8.98 -18.20 -12.88
N SER A 57 8.85 -17.46 -13.98
CA SER A 57 9.69 -17.65 -15.17
C SER A 57 11.18 -17.73 -14.79
N ARG A 58 11.89 -18.72 -15.32
CA ARG A 58 13.34 -18.87 -15.11
C ARG A 58 14.13 -17.65 -15.60
N ILE A 59 13.66 -17.02 -16.67
CA ILE A 59 14.28 -15.80 -17.21
C ILE A 59 14.15 -14.66 -16.19
N ASP A 60 12.96 -14.48 -15.60
CA ASP A 60 12.73 -13.45 -14.59
C ASP A 60 13.54 -13.71 -13.32
N GLN A 61 13.66 -14.97 -12.89
CA GLN A 61 14.50 -15.35 -11.75
C GLN A 61 15.97 -15.02 -12.02
N LEU A 62 16.49 -15.36 -13.20
CA LEU A 62 17.88 -15.08 -13.59
C LEU A 62 18.13 -13.58 -13.70
N ALA A 63 17.21 -12.84 -14.31
CA ALA A 63 17.31 -11.38 -14.42
C ALA A 63 17.32 -10.74 -13.02
N MET A 64 16.44 -11.18 -12.10
CA MET A 64 16.42 -10.68 -10.73
C MET A 64 17.68 -11.05 -9.96
N LYS A 65 18.22 -12.26 -10.15
CA LYS A 65 19.50 -12.67 -9.56
C LYS A 65 20.61 -11.70 -9.96
N VAL A 66 20.80 -11.47 -11.27
CA VAL A 66 21.82 -10.53 -11.78
C VAL A 66 21.59 -9.11 -11.28
N PHE A 67 20.33 -8.67 -11.20
CA PHE A 67 19.97 -7.34 -10.70
C PHE A 67 20.35 -7.15 -9.21
N ILE A 68 20.18 -8.19 -8.40
CA ILE A 68 20.56 -8.20 -6.98
C ILE A 68 22.09 -8.26 -6.84
N GLU A 69 22.76 -9.20 -7.51
CA GLU A 69 24.21 -9.43 -7.42
C GLU A 69 25.03 -8.22 -7.86
N ARG A 70 24.55 -7.48 -8.87
CA ARG A 70 25.16 -6.22 -9.32
C ARG A 70 24.83 -5.01 -8.42
N GLY A 71 24.11 -5.19 -7.32
CA GLY A 71 23.74 -4.14 -6.38
C GLY A 71 22.68 -3.15 -6.88
N PHE A 72 22.10 -3.41 -8.06
CA PHE A 72 21.05 -2.54 -8.62
C PHE A 72 19.79 -2.56 -7.76
N TRP A 73 19.46 -3.68 -7.13
CA TRP A 73 18.35 -3.82 -6.21
C TRP A 73 18.42 -2.81 -5.05
N TYR A 74 19.54 -2.74 -4.34
CA TYR A 74 19.70 -1.83 -3.21
C TYR A 74 19.63 -0.36 -3.63
N ARG A 75 20.15 -0.03 -4.80
CA ARG A 75 20.08 1.30 -5.39
C ARG A 75 18.63 1.67 -5.73
N HIS A 76 17.89 0.73 -6.32
CA HIS A 76 16.49 0.87 -6.64
C HIS A 76 15.64 1.09 -5.37
N ILE A 77 15.78 0.23 -4.35
CA ILE A 77 15.08 0.36 -3.07
C ILE A 77 15.31 1.73 -2.44
N ARG A 78 16.55 2.21 -2.40
CA ARG A 78 16.88 3.53 -1.86
C ARG A 78 16.19 4.66 -2.62
N ARG A 79 16.20 4.58 -3.95
CA ARG A 79 15.52 5.55 -4.84
C ARG A 79 14.01 5.56 -4.60
N MET A 80 13.37 4.39 -4.55
CA MET A 80 11.93 4.26 -4.33
C MET A 80 11.51 4.74 -2.95
N ARG A 81 12.30 4.43 -1.93
CA ARG A 81 12.09 4.91 -0.56
C ARG A 81 12.07 6.44 -0.49
N ASN A 82 13.02 7.10 -1.12
CA ASN A 82 13.08 8.57 -1.18
C ASN A 82 11.89 9.15 -1.97
N LEU A 83 11.54 8.54 -3.10
CA LEU A 83 10.40 8.97 -3.92
C LEU A 83 9.09 8.85 -3.15
N TYR A 84 8.83 7.71 -2.51
CA TYR A 84 7.59 7.51 -1.76
C TYR A 84 7.52 8.35 -0.49
N ARG A 85 8.65 8.62 0.17
CA ARG A 85 8.71 9.59 1.26
C ARG A 85 8.30 10.98 0.78
N LYS A 86 8.85 11.44 -0.35
CA LYS A 86 8.49 12.75 -0.94
C LYS A 86 7.01 12.82 -1.31
N LYS A 87 6.48 11.77 -1.95
CA LYS A 87 5.06 11.67 -2.30
C LYS A 87 4.16 11.73 -1.06
N ARG A 88 4.52 10.97 -0.03
CA ARG A 88 3.75 10.93 1.22
C ARG A 88 3.69 12.30 1.90
N LEU A 89 4.84 12.96 2.05
CA LEU A 89 4.90 14.28 2.70
C LEU A 89 4.04 15.31 1.95
N LEU A 90 4.20 15.37 0.63
CA LEU A 90 3.38 16.26 -0.20
C LEU A 90 1.89 15.92 -0.09
N PHE A 91 1.53 14.64 -0.13
CA PHE A 91 0.14 14.21 -0.10
C PHE A 91 -0.54 14.53 1.23
N VAL A 92 0.15 14.33 2.35
CA VAL A 92 -0.34 14.72 3.69
C VAL A 92 -0.49 16.22 3.80
N GLN A 93 0.50 16.99 3.33
CA GLN A 93 0.44 18.45 3.31
C GLN A 93 -0.77 18.94 2.52
N LEU A 94 -0.98 18.45 1.31
CA LEU A 94 -2.12 18.83 0.46
C LEU A 94 -3.46 18.46 1.09
N LEU A 95 -3.58 17.28 1.72
CA LEU A 95 -4.80 16.90 2.43
C LEU A 95 -5.11 17.86 3.58
N GLN A 96 -4.10 18.26 4.35
CA GLN A 96 -4.26 19.25 5.42
C GLN A 96 -4.62 20.64 4.89
N GLU A 97 -3.98 21.07 3.82
CA GLU A 97 -4.21 22.38 3.20
C GLU A 97 -5.61 22.50 2.59
N TYR A 98 -6.06 21.47 1.87
CA TYR A 98 -7.31 21.53 1.10
C TYR A 98 -8.54 21.04 1.88
N LEU A 99 -8.39 20.07 2.77
CA LEU A 99 -9.48 19.45 3.51
C LEU A 99 -9.47 19.78 5.04
N GLY A 100 -8.31 20.22 5.55
CA GLY A 100 -8.16 20.72 6.91
C GLY A 100 -8.79 19.80 7.97
N ASP A 101 -9.57 20.39 8.85
CA ASP A 101 -10.24 19.72 9.98
C ASP A 101 -11.42 18.84 9.56
N SER A 102 -11.84 18.90 8.28
CA SER A 102 -12.92 18.05 7.76
C SER A 102 -12.50 16.59 7.62
N VAL A 103 -11.19 16.29 7.72
CA VAL A 103 -10.67 14.93 7.64
C VAL A 103 -9.69 14.63 8.76
N GLN A 104 -9.75 13.41 9.29
CA GLN A 104 -8.73 12.87 10.18
C GLN A 104 -7.85 11.90 9.40
N ILE A 105 -6.55 12.15 9.34
CA ILE A 105 -5.59 11.33 8.57
C ILE A 105 -4.93 10.31 9.48
N ARG A 106 -4.90 9.03 9.05
CA ARG A 106 -4.21 7.93 9.73
C ARG A 106 -3.26 7.20 8.76
N GLY A 107 -2.35 6.39 9.30
CA GLY A 107 -1.41 5.60 8.49
C GLY A 107 -0.25 6.40 7.88
N GLN A 108 0.09 7.57 8.46
CA GLN A 108 1.10 8.48 7.91
C GLN A 108 2.55 7.96 8.00
N ASN A 109 2.80 6.87 8.71
CA ASN A 109 4.17 6.45 9.02
C ASN A 109 4.77 5.45 8.02
N ALA A 110 3.95 4.74 7.26
CA ALA A 110 4.39 3.71 6.32
C ALA A 110 3.38 3.45 5.20
N GLY A 111 3.80 2.70 4.16
CA GLY A 111 2.92 2.25 3.09
C GLY A 111 2.83 3.20 1.90
N LEU A 112 1.89 2.91 1.01
CA LEU A 112 1.62 3.65 -0.24
C LEU A 112 0.20 4.24 -0.26
N HIS A 113 -0.48 4.19 0.89
CA HIS A 113 -1.86 4.58 1.08
C HIS A 113 -2.01 5.30 2.41
N LEU A 114 -3.03 6.12 2.51
CA LEU A 114 -3.48 6.74 3.75
C LEU A 114 -4.94 6.35 4.00
N GLU A 115 -5.30 6.22 5.26
CA GLU A 115 -6.68 6.17 5.70
C GLU A 115 -7.10 7.58 6.12
N ILE A 116 -8.23 8.04 5.62
CA ILE A 116 -8.87 9.26 6.12
C ILE A 116 -10.26 8.94 6.65
N THR A 117 -10.62 9.55 7.75
CA THR A 117 -12.00 9.58 8.25
C THR A 117 -12.58 10.95 7.89
N VAL A 118 -13.66 10.97 7.10
CA VAL A 118 -14.31 12.21 6.66
C VAL A 118 -15.37 12.61 7.67
N LYS A 119 -15.32 13.82 8.18
CA LYS A 119 -16.36 14.40 9.06
C LYS A 119 -17.49 14.93 8.17
N SER A 120 -18.50 14.10 7.93
CA SER A 120 -19.63 14.41 7.06
C SER A 120 -20.88 13.70 7.56
N SER A 121 -22.05 14.19 7.20
CA SER A 121 -23.35 13.49 7.39
C SER A 121 -23.60 12.45 6.29
N CYS A 122 -22.91 12.54 5.16
CA CYS A 122 -23.08 11.63 4.03
C CYS A 122 -22.56 10.22 4.31
N SER A 123 -23.14 9.25 3.63
CA SER A 123 -22.64 7.87 3.66
C SER A 123 -21.30 7.77 2.93
N LYS A 124 -20.54 6.72 3.22
CA LYS A 124 -19.28 6.43 2.55
C LYS A 124 -19.46 6.23 1.05
N GLU A 125 -20.53 5.55 0.65
CA GLU A 125 -20.89 5.29 -0.74
C GLU A 125 -21.14 6.60 -1.51
N GLN A 126 -21.80 7.57 -0.86
CA GLN A 126 -21.99 8.90 -1.43
C GLN A 126 -20.69 9.65 -1.59
N LEU A 127 -19.78 9.58 -0.61
CA LEU A 127 -18.44 10.17 -0.69
C LEU A 127 -17.60 9.56 -1.82
N ILE A 128 -17.65 8.23 -1.98
CA ILE A 128 -16.95 7.52 -3.07
C ILE A 128 -17.56 7.88 -4.42
N GLY A 129 -18.89 7.90 -4.52
CA GLY A 129 -19.61 8.22 -5.76
C GLY A 129 -19.36 9.66 -6.24
N SER A 130 -19.40 10.64 -5.31
CA SER A 130 -19.11 12.05 -5.63
C SER A 130 -17.65 12.27 -6.09
N ALA A 131 -16.69 11.60 -5.46
CA ALA A 131 -15.30 11.61 -5.88
C ALA A 131 -15.14 11.03 -7.30
N ALA A 132 -15.76 9.88 -7.57
CA ALA A 132 -15.73 9.22 -8.87
C ALA A 132 -16.35 10.10 -9.98
N ALA A 133 -17.44 10.81 -9.71
CA ALA A 133 -18.07 11.76 -10.62
C ALA A 133 -17.14 12.93 -11.01
N LYS A 134 -16.17 13.26 -10.16
CA LYS A 134 -15.11 14.27 -10.45
C LYS A 134 -13.83 13.62 -11.00
N GLY A 135 -13.83 12.31 -11.33
CA GLY A 135 -12.68 11.60 -11.88
C GLY A 135 -11.62 11.21 -10.85
N VAL A 136 -11.94 11.25 -9.55
CA VAL A 136 -11.06 10.82 -8.47
C VAL A 136 -11.54 9.49 -7.92
N ARG A 137 -10.71 8.44 -8.07
CA ARG A 137 -11.02 7.11 -7.53
C ARG A 137 -10.50 6.98 -6.11
N VAL A 138 -11.39 6.75 -5.18
CA VAL A 138 -11.12 6.45 -3.78
C VAL A 138 -11.81 5.14 -3.39
N TYR A 139 -11.42 4.54 -2.26
CA TYR A 139 -11.89 3.19 -1.90
C TYR A 139 -12.38 3.16 -0.46
N GLY A 140 -13.42 2.35 -0.20
CA GLY A 140 -13.76 1.89 1.15
C GLY A 140 -12.81 0.77 1.62
N MET A 141 -12.90 0.41 2.89
CA MET A 141 -12.03 -0.61 3.50
C MET A 141 -12.74 -1.96 3.73
N GLU A 142 -13.98 -2.14 3.28
CA GLU A 142 -14.81 -3.32 3.58
C GLU A 142 -14.14 -4.63 3.16
N GLN A 143 -13.52 -4.61 1.97
CA GLN A 143 -12.87 -5.79 1.40
C GLN A 143 -11.60 -6.22 2.16
N MET A 144 -11.14 -5.42 3.11
CA MET A 144 -9.96 -5.73 3.92
C MET A 144 -10.31 -6.47 5.22
N TRP A 145 -11.60 -6.65 5.52
CA TRP A 145 -12.08 -7.31 6.73
C TRP A 145 -12.68 -8.68 6.42
N MET A 146 -12.29 -9.68 7.18
CA MET A 146 -12.84 -11.05 7.05
C MET A 146 -14.27 -11.18 7.60
N ARG A 147 -14.67 -10.35 8.55
CA ARG A 147 -15.97 -10.40 9.23
C ARG A 147 -16.51 -8.99 9.34
N GLY A 148 -17.05 -8.42 8.28
CA GLY A 148 -17.64 -7.09 8.30
C GLY A 148 -16.84 -6.03 9.09
N SER A 149 -16.85 -4.81 8.68
CA SER A 149 -16.14 -3.74 9.40
C SER A 149 -16.96 -3.29 10.60
N PRO A 150 -16.51 -3.41 11.85
CA PRO A 150 -17.25 -2.92 12.99
C PRO A 150 -17.18 -1.39 13.00
N GLY A 151 -18.30 -0.73 12.70
CA GLY A 151 -18.50 0.70 12.96
C GLY A 151 -17.62 1.67 12.19
N GLU A 152 -17.16 1.30 11.01
CA GLU A 152 -16.27 2.15 10.22
C GLU A 152 -17.03 3.10 9.30
N GLU A 153 -17.78 3.95 9.91
CA GLU A 153 -18.43 5.03 9.19
C GLU A 153 -17.38 5.96 8.57
N ARG A 154 -17.48 6.17 7.24
CA ARG A 154 -16.79 7.22 6.47
C ARG A 154 -15.26 7.15 6.44
N LYS A 155 -14.68 5.95 6.60
CA LYS A 155 -13.26 5.71 6.34
C LYS A 155 -13.02 5.48 4.86
N ILE A 156 -12.17 6.31 4.30
CA ILE A 156 -11.77 6.29 2.88
C ILE A 156 -10.28 5.96 2.80
N TYR A 157 -9.95 5.10 1.87
CA TYR A 157 -8.59 4.66 1.61
C TYR A 157 -8.05 5.36 0.36
N LEU A 158 -6.99 6.13 0.52
CA LEU A 158 -6.38 6.94 -0.52
C LEU A 158 -5.01 6.38 -0.93
N GLY A 159 -4.88 5.92 -2.17
CA GLY A 159 -3.62 5.46 -2.74
C GLY A 159 -2.84 6.60 -3.39
N TYR A 160 -1.59 6.84 -2.96
CA TYR A 160 -0.72 7.86 -3.56
C TYR A 160 0.47 7.28 -4.32
N GLY A 161 0.74 5.99 -4.17
CA GLY A 161 1.92 5.35 -4.77
C GLY A 161 1.99 5.47 -6.28
N GLY A 162 0.87 5.26 -6.98
CA GLY A 162 0.76 5.34 -8.43
C GLY A 162 0.59 6.77 -8.99
N VAL A 163 0.26 7.76 -8.16
CA VAL A 163 0.00 9.13 -8.61
C VAL A 163 1.32 9.85 -8.87
N LYS A 164 1.45 10.58 -9.97
CA LYS A 164 2.60 11.45 -10.24
C LYS A 164 2.58 12.66 -9.29
N LEU A 165 3.76 13.13 -8.87
CA LEU A 165 3.87 14.30 -8.00
C LEU A 165 3.14 15.53 -8.55
N ALA A 166 3.23 15.77 -9.86
CA ALA A 166 2.59 16.89 -10.53
C ALA A 166 1.05 16.83 -10.52
N ASP A 167 0.48 15.62 -10.39
CA ASP A 167 -0.97 15.42 -10.45
C ASP A 167 -1.62 15.36 -9.05
N MET A 168 -0.81 15.31 -7.98
CA MET A 168 -1.33 15.15 -6.63
C MET A 168 -2.21 16.30 -6.19
N GLU A 169 -1.77 17.51 -6.38
CA GLU A 169 -2.53 18.71 -6.01
C GLU A 169 -3.85 18.79 -6.77
N ARG A 170 -3.81 18.54 -8.09
CA ARG A 170 -5.01 18.48 -8.92
C ARG A 170 -6.01 17.44 -8.39
N GLY A 171 -5.52 16.25 -8.04
CA GLY A 171 -6.36 15.19 -7.48
C GLY A 171 -7.04 15.60 -6.17
N ILE A 172 -6.30 16.20 -5.25
CA ILE A 172 -6.86 16.65 -3.96
C ILE A 172 -7.84 17.82 -4.15
N ARG A 173 -7.54 18.75 -5.06
CA ARG A 173 -8.46 19.84 -5.39
C ARG A 173 -9.78 19.34 -5.96
N LEU A 174 -9.76 18.35 -6.86
CA LEU A 174 -10.97 17.70 -7.37
C LEU A 174 -11.73 16.96 -6.27
N LEU A 175 -11.02 16.32 -5.34
CA LEU A 175 -11.62 15.67 -4.19
C LEU A 175 -12.31 16.69 -3.27
N LYS A 176 -11.69 17.83 -2.99
CA LYS A 176 -12.32 18.95 -2.26
C LYS A 176 -13.60 19.42 -2.95
N GLN A 177 -13.57 19.62 -4.27
CA GLN A 177 -14.75 20.01 -5.04
C GLN A 177 -15.87 18.96 -5.00
N ALA A 178 -15.50 17.67 -5.01
CA ALA A 178 -16.46 16.57 -4.92
C ALA A 178 -17.18 16.53 -3.58
N TRP A 179 -16.52 16.97 -2.53
CA TRP A 179 -17.03 16.93 -1.16
C TRP A 179 -17.44 18.31 -0.62
N ALA A 180 -17.42 19.37 -1.45
CA ALA A 180 -17.71 20.74 -1.02
C ALA A 180 -19.07 20.89 -0.33
N ASP A 181 -20.10 20.21 -0.86
CA ASP A 181 -21.46 20.30 -0.34
C ASP A 181 -21.73 19.40 0.89
N VAL A 182 -20.74 18.57 1.27
CA VAL A 182 -20.90 17.54 2.31
C VAL A 182 -19.87 17.62 3.43
N LEU A 183 -18.85 18.45 3.28
CA LEU A 183 -17.90 18.81 4.32
C LEU A 183 -18.51 19.99 5.10
N GLY A 184 -19.06 19.70 6.28
CA GLY A 184 -19.58 20.71 7.18
C GLY A 184 -18.49 21.54 7.83
#